data_497d74183c9d915ed5099f4b41e8ac0d
#
_entry.id   497d74183c9d915ed5099f4b41e8ac0d
#
_cell.length_a   1.000
_cell.length_b   1.000
_cell.length_c   1.000
_cell.angle_alpha   90.00
_cell.angle_beta   90.00
_cell.angle_gamma   90.00
#
_symmetry.space_group_name_H-M   'P 1'
#
loop_
_entity.id
_entity.type
_entity.pdbx_description
1 polymer ?
#
loop_
_entity_poly.entity_id
_entity_poly.type
_entity_poly.pdbx_seq_one_letter_code
_entity_poly.pdbx_strand_id
1 'polypeptide(L)'
;MLGTGITERLEENPLRKELIHHPFFKEVRSSAELDREKVGIFLGQWWHPLHYFPNFLSRTIDQLDMLEMKTAIGKILYQELGEGDPARAHERIYVTTMQEAGFDEATVAQAAPLEETRRLVQRYREASADRLSALGFVYGTEVADLAMVAGIGNAVRRVSGLKDLPWVDIHILQEPDHVAQVNEAIEPDFSAEEIDIIVANAEEMWSLWTNFFNRLRKVMFGTEELPAAAAA
;
A
#
# COMPACT_ATOMS: atom_id res chain seq x y z
N MET A 1 -17.21 -31.40 -2.58
CA MET A 1 -17.44 -29.94 -2.57
C MET A 1 -16.12 -29.36 -3.05
N LEU A 2 -16.10 -28.77 -4.23
CA LEU A 2 -14.96 -28.00 -4.70
C LEU A 2 -14.83 -26.83 -3.70
N GLY A 3 -13.72 -26.77 -2.97
CA GLY A 3 -13.46 -25.65 -2.07
C GLY A 3 -13.54 -24.36 -2.88
N THR A 4 -14.22 -23.36 -2.36
CA THR A 4 -14.12 -22.00 -2.86
C THR A 4 -12.64 -21.69 -2.98
N GLY A 5 -12.17 -21.36 -4.19
CA GLY A 5 -10.76 -21.13 -4.44
C GLY A 5 -10.21 -20.05 -3.49
N ILE A 6 -8.93 -20.08 -3.19
CA ILE A 6 -8.26 -19.11 -2.32
C ILE A 6 -8.59 -17.67 -2.76
N THR A 7 -8.58 -17.39 -4.06
CA THR A 7 -8.92 -16.11 -4.66
C THR A 7 -10.33 -15.65 -4.26
N GLU A 8 -11.36 -16.52 -4.36
CA GLU A 8 -12.73 -16.16 -3.97
C GLU A 8 -12.83 -15.83 -2.47
N ARG A 9 -12.14 -16.58 -1.60
CA ARG A 9 -12.09 -16.30 -0.16
C ARG A 9 -11.46 -14.94 0.15
N LEU A 10 -10.45 -14.55 -0.62
CA LEU A 10 -9.73 -13.29 -0.45
C LEU A 10 -10.52 -12.11 -1.05
N GLU A 11 -11.07 -12.25 -2.25
CA GLU A 11 -11.84 -11.19 -2.92
C GLU A 11 -13.11 -10.81 -2.15
N GLU A 12 -13.83 -11.79 -1.61
CA GLU A 12 -15.06 -11.59 -0.86
C GLU A 12 -14.85 -11.27 0.62
N ASN A 13 -13.58 -11.21 1.07
CA ASN A 13 -13.24 -11.01 2.48
C ASN A 13 -13.81 -9.67 3.03
N PRO A 14 -14.50 -9.69 4.19
CA PRO A 14 -15.08 -8.49 4.76
C PRO A 14 -14.06 -7.44 5.17
N LEU A 15 -12.86 -7.82 5.64
CA LEU A 15 -11.80 -6.87 6.03
C LEU A 15 -11.23 -6.13 4.82
N ARG A 16 -11.09 -6.82 3.66
CA ARG A 16 -10.76 -6.16 2.40
C ARG A 16 -11.82 -5.12 2.04
N LYS A 17 -13.10 -5.50 2.10
CA LYS A 17 -14.23 -4.59 1.79
C LYS A 17 -14.26 -3.40 2.74
N GLU A 18 -13.98 -3.61 4.04
CA GLU A 18 -13.87 -2.54 5.03
C GLU A 18 -12.76 -1.56 4.65
N LEU A 19 -11.59 -2.05 4.28
CA LEU A 19 -10.44 -1.21 3.89
C LEU A 19 -10.72 -0.39 2.64
N ILE A 20 -11.17 -1.01 1.54
CA ILE A 20 -11.38 -0.28 0.27
C ILE A 20 -12.55 0.72 0.34
N HIS A 21 -13.45 0.56 1.31
CA HIS A 21 -14.54 1.50 1.60
C HIS A 21 -14.32 2.32 2.86
N HIS A 22 -13.07 2.41 3.35
CA HIS A 22 -12.77 3.08 4.60
C HIS A 22 -13.32 4.52 4.63
N PRO A 23 -13.93 4.97 5.74
CA PRO A 23 -14.50 6.32 5.86
C PRO A 23 -13.54 7.46 5.54
N PHE A 24 -12.25 7.26 5.80
CA PHE A 24 -11.19 8.19 5.45
C PHE A 24 -11.25 8.65 3.99
N PHE A 25 -11.40 7.71 3.05
CA PHE A 25 -11.45 8.04 1.62
C PHE A 25 -12.70 8.86 1.24
N LYS A 26 -13.82 8.61 1.92
CA LYS A 26 -15.02 9.42 1.74
C LYS A 26 -14.82 10.84 2.27
N GLU A 27 -14.25 10.97 3.45
CA GLU A 27 -13.98 12.28 4.07
C GLU A 27 -12.96 13.09 3.26
N VAL A 28 -11.91 12.46 2.74
CA VAL A 28 -10.96 13.09 1.81
C VAL A 28 -11.67 13.66 0.57
N ARG A 29 -12.66 12.94 0.01
CA ARG A 29 -13.38 13.41 -1.18
C ARG A 29 -14.39 14.51 -0.89
N SER A 30 -15.09 14.45 0.25
CA SER A 30 -16.33 15.22 0.48
C SER A 30 -16.26 16.25 1.60
N SER A 31 -15.18 16.37 2.37
CA SER A 31 -15.02 17.43 3.38
C SER A 31 -15.09 18.82 2.72
N ALA A 32 -15.69 19.79 3.41
CA ALA A 32 -15.80 21.16 2.88
C ALA A 32 -14.42 21.78 2.60
N GLU A 33 -13.50 21.58 3.54
CA GLU A 33 -12.12 22.02 3.43
C GLU A 33 -11.17 20.85 3.70
N LEU A 34 -10.01 20.86 3.07
CA LEU A 34 -8.94 19.93 3.29
C LEU A 34 -7.66 20.72 3.59
N ASP A 35 -7.13 20.52 4.79
CA ASP A 35 -5.93 21.18 5.25
C ASP A 35 -4.69 20.65 4.53
N ARG A 36 -3.94 21.54 3.87
CA ARG A 36 -2.75 21.17 3.10
C ARG A 36 -1.64 20.59 3.98
N GLU A 37 -1.41 21.12 5.18
CA GLU A 37 -0.37 20.61 6.09
C GLU A 37 -0.72 19.19 6.53
N LYS A 38 -1.98 18.93 6.84
CA LYS A 38 -2.47 17.59 7.20
C LYS A 38 -2.39 16.61 6.02
N VAL A 39 -2.62 17.07 4.79
CA VAL A 39 -2.34 16.26 3.59
C VAL A 39 -0.85 15.94 3.50
N GLY A 40 0.04 16.89 3.77
CA GLY A 40 1.48 16.65 3.85
C GLY A 40 1.85 15.55 4.84
N ILE A 41 1.21 15.52 6.01
CA ILE A 41 1.40 14.44 7.00
C ILE A 41 0.97 13.09 6.39
N PHE A 42 -0.20 13.02 5.76
CA PHE A 42 -0.66 11.81 5.09
C PHE A 42 0.38 11.30 4.08
N LEU A 43 0.88 12.19 3.22
CA LEU A 43 1.88 11.86 2.20
C LEU A 43 3.17 11.33 2.83
N GLY A 44 3.66 11.96 3.90
CA GLY A 44 4.84 11.51 4.63
C GLY A 44 4.65 10.14 5.30
N GLN A 45 3.44 9.82 5.78
CA GLN A 45 3.17 8.50 6.33
C GLN A 45 3.09 7.43 5.24
N TRP A 46 2.51 7.73 4.09
CA TRP A 46 2.45 6.83 2.94
C TRP A 46 3.82 6.46 2.39
N TRP A 47 4.76 7.39 2.40
CA TRP A 47 6.11 7.16 1.88
C TRP A 47 6.80 5.97 2.57
N HIS A 48 6.60 5.72 3.84
CA HIS A 48 7.28 4.64 4.57
C HIS A 48 6.97 3.24 4.04
N PRO A 49 5.70 2.81 3.89
CA PRO A 49 5.38 1.53 3.28
C PRO A 49 5.79 1.49 1.79
N LEU A 50 5.58 2.57 1.02
CA LEU A 50 6.02 2.67 -0.37
C LEU A 50 7.53 2.46 -0.50
N HIS A 51 8.34 3.15 0.28
CA HIS A 51 9.81 3.03 0.29
C HIS A 51 10.26 1.61 0.65
N TYR A 52 9.56 0.94 1.55
CA TYR A 52 9.92 -0.41 1.99
C TYR A 52 9.43 -1.50 1.02
N PHE A 53 8.42 -1.25 0.22
CA PHE A 53 7.73 -2.25 -0.58
C PHE A 53 8.65 -3.03 -1.55
N PRO A 54 9.56 -2.42 -2.30
CA PRO A 54 10.52 -3.17 -3.13
C PRO A 54 11.42 -4.12 -2.32
N ASN A 55 11.79 -3.74 -1.09
CA ASN A 55 12.55 -4.62 -0.20
C ASN A 55 11.71 -5.81 0.26
N PHE A 56 10.43 -5.59 0.57
CA PHE A 56 9.49 -6.64 0.91
C PHE A 56 9.33 -7.64 -0.25
N LEU A 57 9.09 -7.17 -1.47
CA LEU A 57 8.95 -8.02 -2.67
C LEU A 57 10.23 -8.83 -2.94
N SER A 58 11.41 -8.21 -2.85
CA SER A 58 12.69 -8.88 -3.04
C SER A 58 12.90 -10.02 -2.02
N ARG A 59 12.57 -9.78 -0.74
CA ARG A 59 12.64 -10.80 0.30
C ARG A 59 11.58 -11.89 0.14
N THR A 60 10.40 -11.53 -0.34
CA THR A 60 9.34 -12.49 -0.67
C THR A 60 9.81 -13.46 -1.75
N ILE A 61 10.42 -12.95 -2.83
CA ILE A 61 10.98 -13.79 -3.91
C ILE A 61 12.00 -14.80 -3.38
N ASP A 62 12.82 -14.43 -2.40
CA ASP A 62 13.79 -15.33 -1.76
C ASP A 62 13.11 -16.52 -1.06
N GLN A 63 11.92 -16.31 -0.48
CA GLN A 63 11.17 -17.34 0.24
C GLN A 63 10.34 -18.28 -0.65
N LEU A 64 10.10 -17.92 -1.92
CA LEU A 64 9.30 -18.72 -2.83
C LEU A 64 10.14 -19.89 -3.40
N ASP A 65 9.51 -21.06 -3.55
CA ASP A 65 10.18 -22.26 -4.09
C ASP A 65 9.98 -22.38 -5.61
N MET A 66 8.80 -22.02 -6.12
CA MET A 66 8.41 -22.20 -7.51
C MET A 66 8.85 -21.01 -8.38
N LEU A 67 9.37 -21.34 -9.57
CA LEU A 67 9.84 -20.31 -10.51
C LEU A 67 8.70 -19.42 -11.02
N GLU A 68 7.52 -20.00 -11.21
CA GLU A 68 6.31 -19.28 -11.64
C GLU A 68 5.93 -18.20 -10.63
N MET A 69 5.89 -18.54 -9.34
CA MET A 69 5.61 -17.59 -8.26
C MET A 69 6.68 -16.49 -8.18
N LYS A 70 7.97 -16.88 -8.28
CA LYS A 70 9.09 -15.92 -8.33
C LYS A 70 8.95 -14.97 -9.50
N THR A 71 8.55 -15.48 -10.67
CA THR A 71 8.38 -14.70 -11.89
C THR A 71 7.23 -13.72 -11.72
N ALA A 72 6.10 -14.15 -11.16
CA ALA A 72 4.94 -13.31 -10.92
C ALA A 72 5.29 -12.11 -9.99
N ILE A 73 5.83 -12.40 -8.81
CA ILE A 73 6.24 -11.33 -7.87
C ILE A 73 7.42 -10.51 -8.42
N GLY A 74 8.31 -11.14 -9.21
CA GLY A 74 9.43 -10.45 -9.87
C GLY A 74 9.00 -9.42 -10.90
N LYS A 75 7.85 -9.61 -11.58
CA LYS A 75 7.29 -8.62 -12.51
C LYS A 75 6.82 -7.36 -11.75
N ILE A 76 6.14 -7.53 -10.62
CA ILE A 76 5.75 -6.40 -9.76
C ILE A 76 7.01 -5.65 -9.30
N LEU A 77 7.99 -6.35 -8.74
CA LEU A 77 9.25 -5.74 -8.32
C LEU A 77 9.96 -4.99 -9.45
N TYR A 78 9.95 -5.53 -10.67
CA TYR A 78 10.56 -4.88 -11.83
C TYR A 78 9.86 -3.56 -12.18
N GLN A 79 8.53 -3.51 -12.11
CA GLN A 79 7.74 -2.29 -12.32
C GLN A 79 8.00 -1.27 -11.19
N GLU A 80 7.95 -1.70 -9.92
CA GLU A 80 8.23 -0.84 -8.76
C GLU A 80 9.62 -0.18 -8.83
N LEU A 81 10.61 -0.89 -9.37
CA LEU A 81 11.97 -0.39 -9.57
C LEU A 81 12.18 0.42 -10.87
N GLY A 82 11.11 0.69 -11.63
CA GLY A 82 11.13 1.53 -12.80
C GLY A 82 11.52 0.83 -14.09
N GLU A 83 11.28 -0.48 -14.20
CA GLU A 83 11.47 -1.27 -15.44
C GLU A 83 12.90 -1.17 -16.03
N GLY A 84 13.88 -1.15 -15.14
CA GLY A 84 15.31 -1.05 -15.51
C GLY A 84 15.84 0.39 -15.54
N ASP A 85 15.02 1.40 -15.34
CA ASP A 85 15.42 2.79 -15.16
C ASP A 85 15.11 3.29 -13.74
N PRO A 86 16.12 3.42 -12.86
CA PRO A 86 15.89 3.88 -11.48
C PRO A 86 15.26 5.27 -11.38
N ALA A 87 15.31 6.09 -12.43
CA ALA A 87 14.63 7.38 -12.43
C ALA A 87 13.11 7.23 -12.51
N ARG A 88 12.64 6.08 -13.02
CA ARG A 88 11.23 5.72 -13.14
C ARG A 88 10.72 4.85 -11.98
N ALA A 89 11.54 4.58 -10.95
CA ALA A 89 11.08 3.86 -9.76
C ALA A 89 9.90 4.59 -9.11
N HIS A 90 8.87 3.83 -8.69
CA HIS A 90 7.63 4.41 -8.15
C HIS A 90 7.89 5.35 -6.97
N GLU A 91 8.85 5.03 -6.11
CA GLU A 91 9.27 5.91 -5.01
C GLU A 91 9.74 7.29 -5.52
N ARG A 92 10.53 7.33 -6.59
CA ARG A 92 11.04 8.59 -7.16
C ARG A 92 9.94 9.38 -7.85
N ILE A 93 9.10 8.69 -8.62
CA ILE A 93 7.93 9.31 -9.25
C ILE A 93 7.01 9.90 -8.16
N TYR A 94 6.83 9.19 -7.03
CA TYR A 94 6.06 9.70 -5.91
C TYR A 94 6.59 11.02 -5.38
N VAL A 95 7.87 11.07 -5.00
CA VAL A 95 8.50 12.29 -4.46
C VAL A 95 8.40 13.44 -5.46
N THR A 96 8.73 13.19 -6.73
CA THR A 96 8.65 14.22 -7.78
C THR A 96 7.22 14.72 -7.96
N THR A 97 6.23 13.83 -8.04
CA THR A 97 4.80 14.20 -8.18
C THR A 97 4.35 15.09 -7.01
N MET A 98 4.76 14.75 -5.79
CA MET A 98 4.37 15.53 -4.60
C MET A 98 5.10 16.87 -4.54
N GLN A 99 6.36 16.96 -4.99
CA GLN A 99 7.07 18.22 -5.13
C GLN A 99 6.42 19.14 -6.16
N GLU A 100 6.00 18.62 -7.31
CA GLU A 100 5.23 19.37 -8.32
C GLU A 100 3.88 19.85 -7.77
N ALA A 101 3.25 19.07 -6.89
CA ALA A 101 2.05 19.48 -6.15
C ALA A 101 2.35 20.50 -5.04
N GLY A 102 3.62 20.89 -4.84
CA GLY A 102 4.08 21.93 -3.92
C GLY A 102 4.28 21.45 -2.48
N PHE A 103 4.54 20.15 -2.27
CA PHE A 103 5.03 19.64 -1.00
C PHE A 103 6.56 19.50 -1.08
N ASP A 104 7.27 19.86 -0.01
CA ASP A 104 8.71 19.70 0.03
C ASP A 104 9.12 18.24 0.33
N GLU A 105 10.35 17.90 -0.03
CA GLU A 105 10.89 16.55 0.16
C GLU A 105 10.95 16.15 1.64
N ALA A 106 11.22 17.10 2.53
CA ALA A 106 11.27 16.84 3.97
C ALA A 106 9.90 16.38 4.50
N THR A 107 8.83 17.01 4.04
CA THR A 107 7.45 16.63 4.36
C THR A 107 7.12 15.24 3.81
N VAL A 108 7.53 14.94 2.58
CA VAL A 108 7.12 13.72 1.87
C VAL A 108 7.96 12.49 2.24
N ALA A 109 9.29 12.65 2.31
CA ALA A 109 10.21 11.52 2.39
C ALA A 109 11.04 11.47 3.69
N GLN A 110 10.96 12.49 4.56
CA GLN A 110 11.75 12.56 5.79
C GLN A 110 10.88 12.69 7.05
N ALA A 111 9.55 12.63 6.90
CA ALA A 111 8.64 12.69 8.04
C ALA A 111 8.85 11.51 8.99
N ALA A 112 8.83 11.74 10.29
CA ALA A 112 8.89 10.67 11.28
C ALA A 112 7.62 9.78 11.18
N PRO A 113 7.76 8.45 11.17
CA PRO A 113 6.60 7.56 11.08
C PRO A 113 5.79 7.58 12.38
N LEU A 114 4.47 7.61 12.24
CA LEU A 114 3.53 7.37 13.33
C LEU A 114 3.63 5.90 13.80
N GLU A 115 3.05 5.60 14.96
CA GLU A 115 3.13 4.26 15.54
C GLU A 115 2.50 3.21 14.61
N GLU A 116 1.34 3.51 14.04
CA GLU A 116 0.64 2.63 13.11
C GLU A 116 1.45 2.41 11.83
N THR A 117 2.14 3.45 11.36
CA THR A 117 3.05 3.37 10.20
C THR A 117 4.27 2.51 10.51
N ARG A 118 4.90 2.69 11.67
CA ARG A 118 6.03 1.82 12.09
C ARG A 118 5.61 0.37 12.18
N ARG A 119 4.46 0.10 12.80
CA ARG A 119 3.92 -1.26 12.95
C ARG A 119 3.64 -1.90 11.58
N LEU A 120 3.03 -1.16 10.66
CA LEU A 120 2.76 -1.62 9.30
C LEU A 120 4.06 -2.05 8.60
N VAL A 121 5.07 -1.17 8.56
CA VAL A 121 6.37 -1.47 7.93
C VAL A 121 7.10 -2.61 8.63
N GLN A 122 7.03 -2.68 9.95
CA GLN A 122 7.62 -3.79 10.71
C GLN A 122 6.97 -5.13 10.35
N ARG A 123 5.64 -5.16 10.21
CA ARG A 123 4.95 -6.40 9.85
C ARG A 123 5.25 -6.85 8.42
N TYR A 124 5.43 -5.93 7.47
CA TYR A 124 5.99 -6.27 6.15
C TYR A 124 7.34 -6.97 6.27
N ARG A 125 8.23 -6.45 7.11
CA ARG A 125 9.57 -7.02 7.33
C ARG A 125 9.49 -8.42 7.93
N GLU A 126 8.61 -8.64 8.90
CA GLU A 126 8.43 -9.93 9.57
C GLU A 126 7.76 -10.94 8.63
N ALA A 127 6.70 -10.56 7.94
CA ALA A 127 5.98 -11.42 7.00
C ALA A 127 6.89 -11.91 5.85
N SER A 128 7.82 -11.07 5.37
CA SER A 128 8.77 -11.45 4.31
C SER A 128 9.79 -12.52 4.72
N ALA A 129 9.75 -13.04 5.94
CA ALA A 129 10.63 -14.12 6.40
C ALA A 129 9.99 -15.52 6.28
N ASP A 130 8.73 -15.59 5.89
CA ASP A 130 7.98 -16.83 5.71
C ASP A 130 7.16 -16.80 4.42
N ARG A 131 7.18 -17.89 3.64
CA ARG A 131 6.54 -17.98 2.33
C ARG A 131 5.05 -17.66 2.34
N LEU A 132 4.29 -18.30 3.22
CA LEU A 132 2.84 -18.18 3.24
C LEU A 132 2.40 -16.82 3.79
N SER A 133 3.12 -16.33 4.80
CA SER A 133 2.91 -14.97 5.34
C SER A 133 3.20 -13.91 4.29
N ALA A 134 4.29 -14.04 3.55
CA ALA A 134 4.64 -13.12 2.47
C ALA A 134 3.58 -13.09 1.36
N LEU A 135 3.09 -14.26 0.93
CA LEU A 135 2.01 -14.36 -0.07
C LEU A 135 0.72 -13.69 0.39
N GLY A 136 0.32 -13.90 1.65
CA GLY A 136 -0.86 -13.23 2.20
C GLY A 136 -0.70 -11.71 2.25
N PHE A 137 0.49 -11.23 2.64
CA PHE A 137 0.78 -9.79 2.71
C PHE A 137 0.85 -9.13 1.33
N VAL A 138 1.53 -9.72 0.34
CA VAL A 138 1.59 -9.14 -1.00
C VAL A 138 0.21 -9.12 -1.65
N TYR A 139 -0.54 -10.21 -1.55
CA TYR A 139 -1.90 -10.27 -2.06
C TYR A 139 -2.79 -9.19 -1.40
N GLY A 140 -2.78 -9.12 -0.06
CA GLY A 140 -3.57 -8.16 0.69
C GLY A 140 -3.27 -6.71 0.32
N THR A 141 -2.01 -6.40 -0.03
CA THR A 141 -1.60 -5.07 -0.48
C THR A 141 -2.16 -4.76 -1.86
N GLU A 142 -1.84 -5.56 -2.87
CA GLU A 142 -2.14 -5.28 -4.27
C GLU A 142 -3.65 -5.18 -4.54
N VAL A 143 -4.46 -6.08 -3.97
CA VAL A 143 -5.91 -6.06 -4.21
C VAL A 143 -6.66 -4.92 -3.50
N ALA A 144 -5.98 -4.12 -2.70
CA ALA A 144 -6.53 -2.95 -2.03
C ALA A 144 -5.87 -1.63 -2.48
N ASP A 145 -4.72 -1.69 -3.18
CA ASP A 145 -3.87 -0.55 -3.46
C ASP A 145 -4.58 0.55 -4.25
N LEU A 146 -5.31 0.22 -5.29
CA LEU A 146 -5.99 1.20 -6.14
C LEU A 146 -6.95 2.11 -5.36
N ALA A 147 -7.64 1.60 -4.34
CA ALA A 147 -8.50 2.41 -3.48
C ALA A 147 -7.68 3.39 -2.62
N MET A 148 -6.51 2.95 -2.15
CA MET A 148 -5.58 3.75 -1.34
C MET A 148 -4.91 4.83 -2.19
N VAL A 149 -4.42 4.49 -3.37
CA VAL A 149 -3.86 5.43 -4.37
C VAL A 149 -4.88 6.47 -4.80
N ALA A 150 -6.14 6.07 -5.05
CA ALA A 150 -7.21 6.99 -5.35
C ALA A 150 -7.47 7.98 -4.20
N GLY A 151 -7.33 7.54 -2.95
CA GLY A 151 -7.38 8.38 -1.75
C GLY A 151 -6.32 9.47 -1.77
N ILE A 152 -5.06 9.12 -2.07
CA ILE A 152 -3.94 10.06 -2.21
C ILE A 152 -4.22 11.03 -3.37
N GLY A 153 -4.57 10.52 -4.54
CA GLY A 153 -4.87 11.35 -5.71
C GLY A 153 -5.97 12.39 -5.42
N ASN A 154 -7.03 11.99 -4.73
CA ASN A 154 -8.09 12.92 -4.33
C ASN A 154 -7.60 13.98 -3.34
N ALA A 155 -6.79 13.60 -2.34
CA ALA A 155 -6.23 14.55 -1.39
C ALA A 155 -5.35 15.60 -2.09
N VAL A 156 -4.39 15.15 -2.89
CA VAL A 156 -3.42 16.00 -3.57
C VAL A 156 -4.12 16.93 -4.58
N ARG A 157 -5.01 16.40 -5.44
CA ARG A 157 -5.76 17.21 -6.43
C ARG A 157 -6.55 18.33 -5.74
N ARG A 158 -7.16 18.06 -4.60
CA ARG A 158 -7.98 19.03 -3.88
C ARG A 158 -7.17 20.19 -3.32
N VAL A 159 -5.96 19.95 -2.81
CA VAL A 159 -5.14 20.99 -2.17
C VAL A 159 -4.17 21.67 -3.12
N SER A 160 -3.79 21.02 -4.24
CA SER A 160 -2.87 21.58 -5.23
C SER A 160 -3.58 22.20 -6.44
N GLY A 161 -4.76 21.70 -6.79
CA GLY A 161 -5.45 22.05 -8.03
C GLY A 161 -4.90 21.35 -9.28
N LEU A 162 -3.84 20.55 -9.15
CA LEU A 162 -3.31 19.75 -10.26
C LEU A 162 -4.31 18.68 -10.67
N LYS A 163 -4.37 18.38 -11.98
CA LYS A 163 -5.20 17.31 -12.54
C LYS A 163 -4.37 16.05 -12.76
N ASP A 164 -3.21 16.22 -13.34
CA ASP A 164 -2.31 15.12 -13.69
C ASP A 164 -1.36 14.87 -12.52
N LEU A 165 -1.29 13.64 -12.08
CA LEU A 165 -0.44 13.19 -10.98
C LEU A 165 0.28 11.92 -11.44
N PRO A 166 1.50 12.05 -12.01
CA PRO A 166 2.21 10.93 -12.65
C PRO A 166 2.29 9.66 -11.80
N TRP A 167 2.50 9.80 -10.48
CA TRP A 167 2.53 8.65 -9.58
C TRP A 167 1.15 7.95 -9.46
N VAL A 168 0.08 8.70 -9.39
CA VAL A 168 -1.29 8.14 -9.35
C VAL A 168 -1.64 7.50 -10.68
N ASP A 169 -1.26 8.15 -11.77
CA ASP A 169 -1.62 7.74 -13.12
C ASP A 169 -0.91 6.43 -13.52
N ILE A 170 0.37 6.23 -13.09
CA ILE A 170 1.08 4.96 -13.32
C ILE A 170 0.46 3.80 -12.54
N HIS A 171 0.01 4.01 -11.29
CA HIS A 171 -0.66 2.98 -10.51
C HIS A 171 -2.01 2.60 -11.13
N ILE A 172 -2.81 3.58 -11.58
CA ILE A 172 -4.07 3.28 -12.28
C ILE A 172 -3.83 2.41 -13.53
N LEU A 173 -2.71 2.62 -14.21
CA LEU A 173 -2.35 1.87 -15.41
C LEU A 173 -1.84 0.46 -15.10
N GLN A 174 -1.00 0.30 -14.07
CA GLN A 174 -0.28 -0.96 -13.77
C GLN A 174 -0.98 -1.85 -12.75
N GLU A 175 -1.86 -1.31 -11.91
CA GLU A 175 -2.53 -2.08 -10.87
C GLU A 175 -3.30 -3.32 -11.36
N PRO A 176 -4.00 -3.29 -12.51
CA PRO A 176 -4.61 -4.50 -13.05
C PRO A 176 -3.60 -5.63 -13.31
N ASP A 177 -2.36 -5.27 -13.72
CA ASP A 177 -1.29 -6.22 -13.95
C ASP A 177 -0.76 -6.76 -12.60
N HIS A 178 -0.61 -5.90 -11.58
CA HIS A 178 -0.21 -6.31 -10.23
C HIS A 178 -1.20 -7.33 -9.64
N VAL A 179 -2.50 -7.03 -9.72
CA VAL A 179 -3.56 -7.96 -9.27
C VAL A 179 -3.49 -9.29 -10.05
N ALA A 180 -3.25 -9.25 -11.36
CA ALA A 180 -3.08 -10.47 -12.15
C ALA A 180 -1.85 -11.28 -11.70
N GLN A 181 -0.72 -10.62 -11.38
CA GLN A 181 0.49 -11.27 -10.90
C GLN A 181 0.32 -11.91 -9.52
N VAL A 182 -0.36 -11.25 -8.57
CA VAL A 182 -0.60 -11.86 -7.26
C VAL A 182 -1.59 -13.02 -7.34
N ASN A 183 -2.57 -12.98 -8.25
CA ASN A 183 -3.43 -14.13 -8.54
C ASN A 183 -2.62 -15.31 -9.12
N GLU A 184 -1.71 -15.05 -10.07
CA GLU A 184 -0.78 -16.06 -10.62
C GLU A 184 0.10 -16.66 -9.51
N ALA A 185 0.58 -15.85 -8.56
CA ALA A 185 1.42 -16.30 -7.45
C ALA A 185 0.70 -17.21 -6.45
N ILE A 186 -0.62 -17.12 -6.33
CA ILE A 186 -1.44 -17.96 -5.44
C ILE A 186 -2.24 -19.05 -6.19
N GLU A 187 -2.05 -19.19 -7.52
CA GLU A 187 -2.70 -20.22 -8.33
C GLU A 187 -2.23 -21.66 -8.00
N PRO A 188 -0.95 -21.91 -7.63
CA PRO A 188 -0.50 -23.25 -7.29
C PRO A 188 -1.35 -23.92 -6.21
N ASP A 189 -1.38 -25.27 -6.25
CA ASP A 189 -2.09 -26.07 -5.27
C ASP A 189 -1.49 -25.89 -3.87
N PHE A 190 -2.25 -25.31 -2.98
CA PHE A 190 -1.97 -25.22 -1.56
C PHE A 190 -2.86 -26.20 -0.78
N SER A 191 -2.35 -26.75 0.29
CA SER A 191 -3.17 -27.50 1.26
C SER A 191 -4.18 -26.56 1.94
N ALA A 192 -5.25 -27.11 2.51
CA ALA A 192 -6.24 -26.32 3.24
C ALA A 192 -5.62 -25.50 4.39
N GLU A 193 -4.62 -26.07 5.08
CA GLU A 193 -3.89 -25.40 6.15
C GLU A 193 -3.05 -24.21 5.61
N GLU A 194 -2.36 -24.39 4.49
CA GLU A 194 -1.60 -23.30 3.85
C GLU A 194 -2.51 -22.18 3.37
N ILE A 195 -3.67 -22.52 2.78
CA ILE A 195 -4.70 -21.52 2.40
C ILE A 195 -5.16 -20.73 3.60
N ASP A 196 -5.44 -21.37 4.73
CA ASP A 196 -5.88 -20.68 5.95
C ASP A 196 -4.79 -19.72 6.48
N ILE A 197 -3.51 -20.09 6.38
CA ILE A 197 -2.39 -19.23 6.76
C ILE A 197 -2.29 -18.01 5.81
N ILE A 198 -2.37 -18.22 4.49
CA ILE A 198 -2.33 -17.12 3.51
C ILE A 198 -3.48 -16.14 3.76
N VAL A 199 -4.71 -16.65 3.94
CA VAL A 199 -5.89 -15.82 4.19
C VAL A 199 -5.74 -15.04 5.49
N ALA A 200 -5.31 -15.68 6.58
CA ALA A 200 -5.10 -15.01 7.86
C ALA A 200 -4.07 -13.87 7.78
N ASN A 201 -3.01 -14.06 6.99
CA ASN A 201 -2.00 -13.01 6.77
C ASN A 201 -2.52 -11.86 5.89
N ALA A 202 -3.34 -12.12 4.88
CA ALA A 202 -4.03 -11.08 4.12
C ALA A 202 -5.00 -10.30 5.02
N GLU A 203 -5.74 -10.96 5.90
CA GLU A 203 -6.62 -10.34 6.89
C GLU A 203 -5.85 -9.45 7.87
N GLU A 204 -4.70 -9.90 8.35
CA GLU A 204 -3.81 -9.09 9.18
C GLU A 204 -3.37 -7.84 8.42
N MET A 205 -2.97 -7.99 7.15
CA MET A 205 -2.54 -6.88 6.31
C MET A 205 -3.62 -5.82 6.12
N TRP A 206 -4.85 -6.22 5.81
CA TRP A 206 -5.99 -5.29 5.71
C TRP A 206 -6.29 -4.61 7.04
N SER A 207 -6.17 -5.33 8.16
CA SER A 207 -6.34 -4.75 9.50
C SER A 207 -5.28 -3.70 9.83
N LEU A 208 -4.02 -3.92 9.42
CA LEU A 208 -2.93 -2.97 9.60
C LEU A 208 -3.16 -1.70 8.79
N TRP A 209 -3.57 -1.82 7.52
CA TRP A 209 -3.93 -0.68 6.69
C TRP A 209 -5.17 0.06 7.22
N THR A 210 -6.18 -0.64 7.68
CA THR A 210 -7.35 -0.04 8.34
C THR A 210 -6.93 0.79 9.56
N ASN A 211 -6.03 0.28 10.40
CA ASN A 211 -5.48 1.02 11.54
C ASN A 211 -4.67 2.24 11.12
N PHE A 212 -3.85 2.12 10.07
CA PHE A 212 -3.13 3.23 9.48
C PHE A 212 -4.09 4.36 9.03
N PHE A 213 -5.15 4.03 8.28
CA PHE A 213 -6.14 5.03 7.86
C PHE A 213 -7.01 5.54 9.00
N ASN A 214 -7.31 4.73 10.01
CA ASN A 214 -7.96 5.20 11.24
C ASN A 214 -7.13 6.27 11.95
N ARG A 215 -5.81 6.09 12.03
CA ARG A 215 -4.90 7.08 12.61
C ARG A 215 -4.86 8.36 11.76
N LEU A 216 -4.69 8.23 10.46
CA LEU A 216 -4.70 9.39 9.55
C LEU A 216 -6.03 10.14 9.58
N ARG A 217 -7.15 9.44 9.70
CA ARG A 217 -8.46 10.06 9.84
C ARG A 217 -8.55 10.92 11.09
N LYS A 218 -8.03 10.47 12.22
CA LYS A 218 -7.96 11.26 13.45
C LYS A 218 -7.07 12.49 13.28
N VAL A 219 -5.92 12.35 12.63
CA VAL A 219 -4.99 13.47 12.35
C VAL A 219 -5.63 14.49 11.41
N MET A 220 -6.23 14.05 10.32
CA MET A 220 -6.73 14.95 9.27
C MET A 220 -8.06 15.60 9.62
N PHE A 221 -8.96 14.87 10.28
CA PHE A 221 -10.36 15.28 10.49
C PHE A 221 -10.75 15.37 11.97
N GLY A 222 -9.89 14.87 12.88
CA GLY A 222 -10.09 14.98 14.32
C GLY A 222 -9.52 16.25 14.92
N THR A 223 -9.69 16.38 16.23
CA THR A 223 -9.12 17.46 17.04
C THR A 223 -7.77 17.10 17.67
N GLU A 224 -7.20 15.97 17.30
CA GLU A 224 -5.91 15.51 17.85
C GLU A 224 -4.76 16.33 17.24
N GLU A 225 -4.03 17.06 18.08
CA GLU A 225 -2.74 17.65 17.71
C GLU A 225 -1.68 16.54 17.65
N LEU A 226 -0.85 16.57 16.61
CA LEU A 226 0.31 15.69 16.57
C LEU A 226 1.33 16.13 17.62
N PRO A 227 2.04 15.21 18.27
CA PRO A 227 3.19 15.60 19.08
C PRO A 227 4.17 16.38 18.19
N ALA A 228 4.62 17.53 18.67
CA ALA A 228 5.63 18.33 17.96
C ALA A 228 6.78 17.40 17.54
N ALA A 229 7.20 17.49 16.27
CA ALA A 229 8.34 16.73 15.79
C ALA A 229 9.50 16.98 16.74
N ALA A 230 10.01 15.92 17.37
CA ALA A 230 11.22 16.03 18.15
C ALA A 230 12.32 16.53 17.20
N ALA A 231 12.79 17.75 17.43
CA ALA A 231 13.88 18.34 16.69
C ALA A 231 15.08 17.39 16.79
N ALA A 232 15.48 16.82 15.65
CA ALA A 232 16.64 15.96 15.51
C ALA A 232 17.92 16.78 15.54
#